data_fc585a7a8357db89820572698d51ed24
#
_entry.id   fc585a7a8357db89820572698d51ed24
#
_cell.length_a   1.000
_cell.length_b   1.000
_cell.length_c   1.000
_cell.angle_alpha   90.00
_cell.angle_beta   90.00
_cell.angle_gamma   90.00
#
_symmetry.space_group_name_H-M   'P 1'
#
loop_
_entity.id
_entity.type
_entity.pdbx_description
1 polymer ?
#
loop_
_entity_poly.entity_id
_entity_poly.type
_entity_poly.pdbx_seq_one_letter_code
_entity_poly.pdbx_strand_id
1 'polypeptide(L)'
;MKSKVFFTPVKDAEDIDAVNAGLKLLLAKSGVPAVAEAGRKVVVKLHFGEEDTDSFVRPAHLRLICDEIAAKGALPFLSDANTLYRGKRLNSEEHLGVALEHGFTKDAVGVDIFIPDDT
;
A
#
# COMPACT_ATOMS: atom_id res chain seq x y z
N MET A 1 1.13 28.93 7.13
CA MET A 1 1.60 28.11 5.98
C MET A 1 0.47 27.18 5.53
N LYS A 2 0.21 27.10 4.26
CA LYS A 2 -0.79 26.18 3.70
C LYS A 2 -0.09 24.94 3.16
N SER A 3 -0.63 23.76 3.45
CA SER A 3 -0.13 22.49 2.90
C SER A 3 -0.46 22.39 1.41
N LYS A 4 0.48 21.84 0.64
CA LYS A 4 0.25 21.55 -0.78
C LYS A 4 -0.53 20.26 -0.91
N VAL A 5 -1.52 20.24 -1.77
CA VAL A 5 -2.28 19.05 -2.15
C VAL A 5 -2.09 18.82 -3.66
N PHE A 6 -1.77 17.59 -4.02
CA PHE A 6 -1.60 17.17 -5.41
C PHE A 6 -2.77 16.29 -5.80
N PHE A 7 -3.39 16.59 -6.93
CA PHE A 7 -4.56 15.89 -7.43
C PHE A 7 -4.45 15.63 -8.92
N THR A 8 -4.87 14.45 -9.36
CA THR A 8 -5.05 14.11 -10.76
C THR A 8 -6.36 13.34 -10.92
N PRO A 9 -7.22 13.71 -11.89
CA PRO A 9 -8.46 12.99 -12.12
C PRO A 9 -8.20 11.64 -12.80
N VAL A 10 -9.06 10.68 -12.51
CA VAL A 10 -9.13 9.38 -13.21
C VAL A 10 -10.56 9.17 -13.67
N LYS A 11 -10.75 8.79 -14.93
CA LYS A 11 -12.10 8.56 -15.49
C LYS A 11 -12.70 7.24 -15.05
N ASP A 12 -11.86 6.22 -14.91
CA ASP A 12 -12.24 4.87 -14.50
C ASP A 12 -11.24 4.35 -13.49
N ALA A 13 -11.70 4.16 -12.25
CA ALA A 13 -10.86 3.65 -11.15
C ALA A 13 -10.47 2.17 -11.33
N GLU A 14 -11.16 1.44 -12.19
CA GLU A 14 -10.81 0.04 -12.50
C GLU A 14 -9.78 -0.09 -13.63
N ASP A 15 -9.46 0.99 -14.33
CA ASP A 15 -8.36 1.05 -15.30
C ASP A 15 -7.03 1.19 -14.54
N ILE A 16 -6.42 0.06 -14.26
CA ILE A 16 -5.16 -0.03 -13.47
C ILE A 16 -4.05 0.80 -14.11
N ASP A 17 -3.91 0.75 -15.43
CA ASP A 17 -2.82 1.46 -16.12
C ASP A 17 -3.02 2.97 -16.04
N ALA A 18 -4.25 3.45 -16.23
CA ALA A 18 -4.57 4.88 -16.10
C ALA A 18 -4.37 5.39 -14.66
N VAL A 19 -4.81 4.63 -13.67
CA VAL A 19 -4.61 4.97 -12.25
C VAL A 19 -3.11 4.98 -11.92
N ASN A 20 -2.36 3.99 -12.35
CA ASN A 20 -0.92 3.91 -12.10
C ASN A 20 -0.13 5.03 -12.80
N ALA A 21 -0.52 5.43 -14.01
CA ALA A 21 0.08 6.59 -14.67
C ALA A 21 -0.12 7.87 -13.86
N GLY A 22 -1.33 8.10 -13.36
CA GLY A 22 -1.64 9.23 -12.48
C GLY A 22 -0.89 9.15 -11.15
N LEU A 23 -0.85 7.98 -10.52
CA LEU A 23 -0.13 7.75 -9.27
C LEU A 23 1.36 8.02 -9.42
N LYS A 24 1.99 7.56 -10.49
CA LYS A 24 3.41 7.82 -10.77
C LYS A 24 3.69 9.31 -10.89
N LEU A 25 2.81 10.05 -11.57
CA LEU A 25 2.91 11.50 -11.67
C LEU A 25 2.80 12.19 -10.31
N LEU A 26 1.85 11.74 -9.46
CA LEU A 26 1.66 12.28 -8.11
C LEU A 26 2.85 11.98 -7.20
N LEU A 27 3.41 10.77 -7.26
CA LEU A 27 4.61 10.41 -6.51
C LEU A 27 5.79 11.31 -6.88
N ALA A 28 6.01 11.54 -8.17
CA ALA A 28 7.07 12.43 -8.64
C ALA A 28 6.86 13.89 -8.18
N LYS A 29 5.64 14.40 -8.29
CA LYS A 29 5.28 15.77 -7.93
C LYS A 29 5.30 16.04 -6.42
N SER A 30 4.83 15.10 -5.63
CA SER A 30 4.76 15.22 -4.17
C SER A 30 6.12 15.07 -3.49
N GLY A 31 7.08 14.40 -4.13
CA GLY A 31 8.38 14.09 -3.55
C GLY A 31 8.33 13.02 -2.46
N VAL A 32 7.20 12.29 -2.31
CA VAL A 32 7.07 11.24 -1.29
C VAL A 32 8.18 10.20 -1.37
N PRO A 33 8.57 9.67 -2.53
CA PRO A 33 9.68 8.72 -2.60
C PRO A 33 11.04 9.28 -2.15
N ALA A 34 11.20 10.60 -2.15
CA ALA A 34 12.46 11.24 -1.74
C ALA A 34 12.74 11.12 -0.23
N VAL A 35 11.74 10.75 0.59
CA VAL A 35 11.94 10.47 2.03
C VAL A 35 12.54 9.08 2.27
N ALA A 36 12.58 8.22 1.26
CA ALA A 36 13.17 6.90 1.33
C ALA A 36 14.69 6.97 1.23
N GLU A 37 15.37 6.58 2.30
CA GLU A 37 16.82 6.52 2.37
C GLU A 37 17.33 5.13 1.99
N ALA A 38 18.42 5.05 1.22
CA ALA A 38 19.04 3.79 0.85
C ALA A 38 19.41 2.95 2.09
N GLY A 39 19.10 1.65 2.04
CA GLY A 39 19.35 0.71 3.13
C GLY A 39 18.37 0.77 4.30
N ARG A 40 17.44 1.72 4.30
CA ARG A 40 16.43 1.85 5.37
C ARG A 40 15.16 1.08 5.04
N LYS A 41 14.55 0.50 6.07
CA LYS A 41 13.20 -0.07 5.95
C LYS A 41 12.17 1.06 5.86
N VAL A 42 11.24 0.91 4.94
CA VAL A 42 10.13 1.86 4.73
C VAL A 42 8.81 1.10 4.82
N VAL A 43 8.01 1.42 5.82
CA VAL A 43 6.67 0.87 5.92
C VAL A 43 5.71 1.63 5.01
N VAL A 44 5.00 0.89 4.18
CA VAL A 44 3.86 1.39 3.42
C VAL A 44 2.61 0.89 4.12
N LYS A 45 2.00 1.75 4.92
CA LYS A 45 0.78 1.41 5.64
C LYS A 45 -0.43 1.63 4.76
N LEU A 46 -1.29 0.64 4.71
CA LEU A 46 -2.56 0.71 4.00
C LEU A 46 -3.65 -0.07 4.74
N HIS A 47 -4.88 0.13 4.33
CA HIS A 47 -6.00 -0.71 4.70
C HIS A 47 -6.15 -1.82 3.66
N PHE A 48 -5.91 -3.08 4.04
CA PHE A 48 -5.99 -4.23 3.12
C PHE A 48 -7.42 -4.59 2.69
N GLY A 49 -8.43 -3.89 3.18
CA GLY A 49 -9.84 -4.17 2.96
C GLY A 49 -10.47 -4.94 4.12
N GLU A 50 -11.78 -4.86 4.22
CA GLU A 50 -12.58 -5.70 5.11
C GLU A 50 -12.96 -7.00 4.41
N GLU A 51 -13.27 -8.03 5.20
CA GLU A 51 -13.83 -9.27 4.71
C GLU A 51 -15.06 -9.03 3.81
N ASP A 52 -15.18 -9.79 2.74
CA ASP A 52 -16.31 -9.75 1.80
C ASP A 52 -16.57 -8.39 1.14
N THR A 53 -15.56 -7.52 1.04
CA THR A 53 -15.66 -6.25 0.32
C THR A 53 -14.68 -6.18 -0.84
N ASP A 54 -14.93 -5.27 -1.78
CA ASP A 54 -14.05 -4.96 -2.91
C ASP A 54 -13.55 -3.50 -2.90
N SER A 55 -13.92 -2.73 -1.86
CA SER A 55 -13.57 -1.32 -1.72
C SER A 55 -12.23 -1.12 -1.02
N PHE A 56 -11.16 -1.57 -1.63
CA PHE A 56 -9.79 -1.39 -1.15
C PHE A 56 -8.85 -0.99 -2.31
N VAL A 57 -7.71 -0.42 -1.96
CA VAL A 57 -6.66 -0.07 -2.94
C VAL A 57 -6.12 -1.34 -3.59
N ARG A 58 -5.99 -1.36 -4.91
CA ARG A 58 -5.58 -2.57 -5.63
C ARG A 58 -4.08 -2.88 -5.42
N PRO A 59 -3.71 -4.17 -5.33
CA PRO A 59 -2.31 -4.58 -5.17
C PRO A 59 -1.36 -3.98 -6.21
N ALA A 60 -1.81 -3.82 -7.46
CA ALA A 60 -1.02 -3.24 -8.54
C ALA A 60 -0.58 -1.78 -8.26
N HIS A 61 -1.37 -1.01 -7.50
CA HIS A 61 -0.99 0.36 -7.10
C HIS A 61 0.09 0.33 -6.02
N LEU A 62 -0.01 -0.61 -5.09
CA LEU A 62 1.00 -0.80 -4.05
C LEU A 62 2.31 -1.32 -4.65
N ARG A 63 2.23 -2.16 -5.67
CA ARG A 63 3.42 -2.61 -6.42
C ARG A 63 4.19 -1.41 -6.97
N LEU A 64 3.51 -0.49 -7.63
CA LEU A 64 4.14 0.72 -8.17
C LEU A 64 4.81 1.56 -7.07
N ILE A 65 4.12 1.79 -5.95
CA ILE A 65 4.66 2.57 -4.83
C ILE A 65 5.93 1.90 -4.27
N CYS A 66 5.88 0.60 -4.05
CA CYS A 66 7.02 -0.16 -3.52
C CYS A 66 8.20 -0.16 -4.50
N ASP A 67 7.94 -0.30 -5.81
CA ASP A 67 8.98 -0.26 -6.83
C ASP A 67 9.67 1.12 -6.87
N GLU A 68 8.91 2.21 -6.75
CA GLU A 68 9.48 3.59 -6.68
C GLU A 68 10.33 3.79 -5.42
N ILE A 69 9.92 3.25 -4.28
CA ILE A 69 10.69 3.29 -3.03
C ILE A 69 11.96 2.43 -3.15
N ALA A 70 11.83 1.21 -3.68
CA ALA A 70 12.97 0.31 -3.89
C ALA A 70 13.99 0.88 -4.88
N ALA A 71 13.54 1.63 -5.89
CA ALA A 71 14.42 2.32 -6.83
C ALA A 71 15.35 3.36 -6.16
N LYS A 72 15.03 3.82 -4.95
CA LYS A 72 15.88 4.67 -4.11
C LYS A 72 16.89 3.87 -3.28
N GLY A 73 16.89 2.53 -3.38
CA GLY A 73 17.73 1.65 -2.57
C GLY A 73 17.17 1.35 -1.17
N ALA A 74 15.97 1.80 -0.86
CA ALA A 74 15.28 1.50 0.39
C ALA A 74 14.60 0.13 0.35
N LEU A 75 14.16 -0.37 1.51
CA LEU A 75 13.57 -1.69 1.70
C LEU A 75 12.09 -1.54 2.11
N PRO A 76 11.17 -1.38 1.13
CA PRO A 76 9.75 -1.24 1.44
C PRO A 76 9.13 -2.56 1.89
N PHE A 77 8.11 -2.46 2.74
CA PHE A 77 7.20 -3.55 3.09
C PHE A 77 5.81 -3.00 3.39
N LEU A 78 4.80 -3.84 3.22
CA LEU A 78 3.41 -3.46 3.50
C LEU A 78 3.04 -3.81 4.93
N SER A 79 2.21 -3.00 5.55
CA SER A 79 1.72 -3.24 6.91
C SER A 79 0.36 -2.58 7.16
N ASP A 80 -0.29 -3.04 8.21
CA ASP A 80 -1.46 -2.43 8.82
C ASP A 80 -1.47 -2.76 10.32
N ALA A 81 -2.36 -2.15 11.07
CA ALA A 81 -2.62 -2.46 12.47
C ALA A 81 -3.88 -3.32 12.60
N ASN A 82 -3.88 -4.23 13.56
CA ASN A 82 -5.08 -4.99 13.90
C ASN A 82 -6.17 -4.08 14.45
N THR A 83 -7.44 -4.49 14.29
CA THR A 83 -8.58 -3.72 14.76
C THR A 83 -8.88 -4.01 16.24
N LEU A 84 -9.58 -3.07 16.90
CA LEU A 84 -10.08 -3.27 18.26
C LEU A 84 -11.51 -3.83 18.29
N TYR A 85 -12.16 -3.95 17.16
CA TYR A 85 -13.49 -4.55 17.02
C TYR A 85 -13.37 -5.99 16.48
N ARG A 86 -14.41 -6.78 16.75
CA ARG A 86 -14.47 -8.18 16.30
C ARG A 86 -14.56 -8.27 14.77
N GLY A 87 -13.82 -9.19 14.20
CA GLY A 87 -13.75 -9.45 12.77
C GLY A 87 -12.44 -10.14 12.44
N LYS A 88 -12.23 -10.48 11.17
CA LYS A 88 -11.02 -11.16 10.69
C LYS A 88 -9.76 -10.31 10.68
N ARG A 89 -9.83 -9.08 11.14
CA ARG A 89 -8.66 -8.20 11.32
C ARG A 89 -8.30 -7.97 12.79
N LEU A 90 -8.85 -8.78 13.71
CA LEU A 90 -8.61 -8.67 15.14
C LEU A 90 -7.21 -9.19 15.54
N ASN A 91 -6.68 -10.17 14.83
CA ASN A 91 -5.35 -10.75 15.05
C ASN A 91 -4.57 -10.81 13.73
N SER A 92 -3.26 -10.93 13.81
CA SER A 92 -2.38 -10.83 12.65
C SER A 92 -2.52 -11.98 11.67
N GLU A 93 -2.81 -13.19 12.14
CA GLU A 93 -2.99 -14.36 11.27
C GLU A 93 -4.23 -14.22 10.37
N GLU A 94 -5.38 -13.91 10.97
CA GLU A 94 -6.62 -13.71 10.21
C GLU A 94 -6.56 -12.47 9.34
N HIS A 95 -5.94 -11.38 9.83
CA HIS A 95 -5.77 -10.15 9.08
C HIS A 95 -4.87 -10.36 7.85
N LEU A 96 -3.79 -11.11 7.99
CA LEU A 96 -2.96 -11.50 6.85
C LEU A 96 -3.74 -12.36 5.86
N GLY A 97 -4.62 -13.24 6.35
CA GLY A 97 -5.55 -14.01 5.52
C GLY A 97 -6.43 -13.12 4.63
N VAL A 98 -7.03 -12.07 5.21
CA VAL A 98 -7.83 -11.09 4.44
C VAL A 98 -6.98 -10.39 3.39
N ALA A 99 -5.76 -9.96 3.74
CA ALA A 99 -4.85 -9.35 2.77
C ALA A 99 -4.55 -10.28 1.58
N LEU A 100 -4.28 -11.56 1.86
CA LEU A 100 -4.03 -12.56 0.82
C LEU A 100 -5.26 -12.83 -0.07
N GLU A 101 -6.45 -12.93 0.52
CA GLU A 101 -7.72 -13.06 -0.22
C GLU A 101 -7.95 -11.89 -1.16
N HIS A 102 -7.53 -10.69 -0.79
CA HIS A 102 -7.63 -9.47 -1.60
C HIS A 102 -6.49 -9.30 -2.62
N GLY A 103 -5.63 -10.30 -2.74
CA GLY A 103 -4.59 -10.34 -3.76
C GLY A 103 -3.25 -9.70 -3.35
N PHE A 104 -3.09 -9.32 -2.08
CA PHE A 104 -1.83 -8.80 -1.56
C PHE A 104 -0.87 -9.95 -1.27
N THR A 105 -0.35 -10.55 -2.33
CA THR A 105 0.68 -11.59 -2.25
C THR A 105 2.07 -10.99 -2.53
N LYS A 106 3.11 -11.65 -2.07
CA LYS A 106 4.48 -11.22 -2.35
C LYS A 106 4.76 -11.13 -3.86
N ASP A 107 4.22 -12.05 -4.65
CA ASP A 107 4.36 -12.02 -6.11
C ASP A 107 3.65 -10.81 -6.74
N ALA A 108 2.45 -10.47 -6.24
CA ALA A 108 1.68 -9.36 -6.77
C ALA A 108 2.28 -7.99 -6.39
N VAL A 109 2.71 -7.82 -5.14
CA VAL A 109 3.20 -6.52 -4.62
C VAL A 109 4.73 -6.39 -4.61
N GLY A 110 5.46 -7.49 -4.78
CA GLY A 110 6.92 -7.51 -4.88
C GLY A 110 7.67 -7.35 -3.56
N VAL A 111 6.97 -7.25 -2.44
CA VAL A 111 7.54 -7.02 -1.09
C VAL A 111 6.85 -7.89 -0.05
N ASP A 112 7.46 -8.00 1.12
CA ASP A 112 6.86 -8.70 2.25
C ASP A 112 5.70 -7.89 2.86
N ILE A 113 4.76 -8.63 3.46
CA ILE A 113 3.66 -8.06 4.25
C ILE A 113 3.86 -8.49 5.69
N PHE A 114 3.86 -7.54 6.58
CA PHE A 114 4.02 -7.78 8.01
C PHE A 114 2.95 -7.03 8.79
N ILE A 115 2.15 -7.76 9.55
CA ILE A 115 1.12 -7.18 10.43
C ILE A 115 1.54 -7.51 11.85
N PRO A 116 1.94 -6.52 12.65
CA PRO A 116 2.34 -6.77 14.03
C PRO A 116 1.16 -7.19 14.90
N ASP A 117 1.42 -8.07 15.85
CA ASP A 117 0.46 -8.45 16.89
C ASP A 117 0.95 -7.97 18.25
N ASP A 118 0.04 -7.63 19.14
CA ASP A 118 0.35 -7.06 20.47
C ASP A 118 0.69 -8.12 21.53
N THR A 119 0.90 -9.34 21.11
CA THR A 119 1.21 -10.45 22.02
C THR A 119 2.71 -10.64 22.27
#